data_6247a67835c53681f46afdefaf2c0452
#
_entry.id   6247a67835c53681f46afdefaf2c0452
#
_cell.length_a   1.000
_cell.length_b   1.000
_cell.length_c   1.000
_cell.angle_alpha   90.00
_cell.angle_beta   90.00
_cell.angle_gamma   90.00
#
_symmetry.space_group_name_H-M   'P 1'
#
loop_
_entity.id
_entity.type
_entity.pdbx_description
1 polymer ?
#
loop_
_entity_poly.entity_id
_entity_poly.type
_entity_poly.pdbx_seq_one_letter_code
_entity_poly.pdbx_strand_id
1 'polypeptide(L)'
;MLRLNVLLVTGLVASNAWAQQATPPAPAAEVQPPKAVVSMEEPRPGDHWTYEVRDEISGTVRANRTNVVAEVTPTEISVRFKVEGGNNNEGINVYDRSWNLVDSRPWRFSPNDGSGIRTPLEVGKTWKFQSSNVNSANGNTWKRSGTSKVVGQETVTTKAGTFETFKIETSFTAQNVNDPTRKDEVTSQTWYAPAIDHWVKRTSVVRSDKHLRENNSLELTEYGRKQ
;
A
#
# COMPACT_ATOMS: atom_id res chain seq x y z
N MET A 1 24.78 -48.10 -81.31
CA MET A 1 24.05 -46.79 -81.43
C MET A 1 22.72 -46.96 -80.69
N LEU A 2 22.65 -46.51 -79.52
CA LEU A 2 21.46 -46.65 -78.61
C LEU A 2 20.85 -45.32 -78.43
N ARG A 3 19.60 -45.10 -78.86
CA ARG A 3 18.84 -43.89 -78.71
C ARG A 3 18.06 -43.95 -77.38
N LEU A 4 18.32 -43.01 -76.47
CA LEU A 4 17.65 -42.89 -75.24
C LEU A 4 16.48 -41.90 -75.40
N ASN A 5 15.25 -42.37 -75.24
CA ASN A 5 14.05 -41.57 -75.21
C ASN A 5 13.81 -41.02 -73.78
N VAL A 6 13.79 -39.74 -73.66
CA VAL A 6 13.41 -39.04 -72.32
C VAL A 6 11.92 -38.74 -72.42
N LEU A 7 11.15 -39.32 -71.49
CA LEU A 7 9.73 -39.03 -71.23
C LEU A 7 9.66 -37.85 -70.27
N LEU A 8 9.04 -36.78 -70.71
CA LEU A 8 8.73 -35.59 -69.82
C LEU A 8 7.38 -35.85 -69.19
N VAL A 9 7.34 -36.01 -67.85
CA VAL A 9 6.12 -36.09 -67.07
C VAL A 9 5.87 -34.70 -66.48
N THR A 10 4.87 -33.98 -66.97
CA THR A 10 4.39 -32.70 -66.41
C THR A 10 3.44 -33.03 -65.26
N GLY A 11 3.92 -32.82 -64.00
CA GLY A 11 3.09 -32.91 -62.81
C GLY A 11 2.40 -31.58 -62.55
N LEU A 12 1.07 -31.57 -62.60
CA LEU A 12 0.24 -30.44 -62.13
C LEU A 12 0.26 -30.40 -60.59
N VAL A 13 0.85 -29.35 -60.03
CA VAL A 13 0.76 -29.10 -58.58
C VAL A 13 -0.47 -28.23 -58.34
N ALA A 14 -1.52 -28.81 -57.76
CA ALA A 14 -2.69 -28.08 -57.29
C ALA A 14 -2.35 -27.39 -55.95
N SER A 15 -2.23 -26.08 -55.97
CA SER A 15 -2.03 -25.24 -54.76
C SER A 15 -3.35 -25.05 -54.04
N ASN A 16 -3.54 -25.78 -52.94
CA ASN A 16 -4.65 -25.51 -52.00
C ASN A 16 -4.34 -24.22 -51.20
N ALA A 17 -4.91 -23.11 -51.62
CA ALA A 17 -4.91 -21.90 -50.83
C ALA A 17 -5.89 -22.06 -49.66
N TRP A 18 -5.40 -22.30 -48.46
CA TRP A 18 -6.20 -22.21 -47.23
C TRP A 18 -6.42 -20.73 -46.91
N ALA A 19 -7.67 -20.25 -47.07
CA ALA A 19 -8.08 -18.93 -46.60
C ALA A 19 -8.03 -18.94 -45.06
N GLN A 20 -7.05 -18.25 -44.47
CA GLN A 20 -7.05 -17.95 -43.06
C GLN A 20 -8.21 -16.99 -42.77
N GLN A 21 -9.26 -17.51 -42.13
CA GLN A 21 -10.32 -16.68 -41.57
C GLN A 21 -9.70 -15.83 -40.46
N ALA A 22 -9.64 -14.51 -40.67
CA ALA A 22 -9.25 -13.57 -39.63
C ALA A 22 -10.25 -13.63 -38.48
N THR A 23 -9.78 -13.98 -37.29
CA THR A 23 -10.56 -13.94 -36.04
C THR A 23 -11.00 -12.48 -35.81
N PRO A 24 -12.31 -12.22 -35.55
CA PRO A 24 -12.75 -10.87 -35.21
C PRO A 24 -11.98 -10.34 -34.00
N PRO A 25 -11.60 -9.04 -33.97
CA PRO A 25 -10.96 -8.47 -32.79
C PRO A 25 -11.88 -8.63 -31.57
N ALA A 26 -11.28 -9.04 -30.44
CA ALA A 26 -12.01 -9.14 -29.17
C ALA A 26 -12.64 -7.76 -28.85
N PRO A 27 -13.87 -7.73 -28.30
CA PRO A 27 -14.50 -6.47 -27.92
C PRO A 27 -13.58 -5.72 -26.97
N ALA A 28 -13.31 -4.44 -27.28
CA ALA A 28 -12.54 -3.57 -26.43
C ALA A 28 -13.17 -3.57 -25.02
N ALA A 29 -12.37 -3.84 -23.99
CA ALA A 29 -12.82 -3.77 -22.61
C ALA A 29 -13.39 -2.37 -22.37
N GLU A 30 -14.65 -2.30 -21.96
CA GLU A 30 -15.34 -1.07 -21.63
C GLU A 30 -14.60 -0.41 -20.47
N VAL A 31 -13.90 0.69 -20.75
CA VAL A 31 -13.20 1.50 -19.74
C VAL A 31 -14.29 2.17 -18.91
N GLN A 32 -14.59 1.63 -17.74
CA GLN A 32 -15.49 2.27 -16.81
C GLN A 32 -14.96 3.66 -16.45
N PRO A 33 -15.82 4.69 -16.47
CA PRO A 33 -15.40 6.03 -16.07
C PRO A 33 -14.87 6.00 -14.62
N PRO A 34 -13.84 6.80 -14.29
CA PRO A 34 -13.27 6.84 -12.93
C PRO A 34 -14.38 7.14 -11.92
N LYS A 35 -14.47 6.32 -10.87
CA LYS A 35 -15.40 6.55 -9.77
C LYS A 35 -15.10 7.92 -9.17
N ALA A 36 -16.12 8.79 -9.07
CA ALA A 36 -15.96 10.12 -8.48
C ALA A 36 -15.42 10.01 -7.05
N VAL A 37 -14.37 10.78 -6.74
CA VAL A 37 -13.76 10.82 -5.41
C VAL A 37 -14.73 11.51 -4.46
N VAL A 38 -15.15 10.83 -3.39
CA VAL A 38 -15.93 11.43 -2.30
C VAL A 38 -14.95 12.18 -1.42
N SER A 39 -15.13 13.51 -1.26
CA SER A 39 -14.28 14.31 -0.38
C SER A 39 -14.50 13.95 1.08
N MET A 40 -13.39 13.67 1.79
CA MET A 40 -13.34 13.34 3.22
C MET A 40 -12.19 14.09 3.90
N GLU A 41 -12.05 15.39 3.62
CA GLU A 41 -10.91 16.24 4.03
C GLU A 41 -10.69 16.31 5.56
N GLU A 42 -11.74 16.05 6.33
CA GLU A 42 -11.65 15.91 7.78
C GLU A 42 -12.31 14.59 8.22
N PRO A 43 -11.64 13.78 9.06
CA PRO A 43 -12.20 12.52 9.54
C PRO A 43 -13.41 12.76 10.45
N ARG A 44 -14.42 11.91 10.31
CA ARG A 44 -15.66 11.91 11.13
C ARG A 44 -15.95 10.47 11.60
N PRO A 45 -16.63 10.30 12.74
CA PRO A 45 -17.10 8.99 13.15
C PRO A 45 -17.91 8.29 12.05
N GLY A 46 -17.54 7.03 11.74
CA GLY A 46 -18.14 6.24 10.67
C GLY A 46 -17.41 6.32 9.31
N ASP A 47 -16.46 7.24 9.14
CA ASP A 47 -15.55 7.19 7.99
C ASP A 47 -14.75 5.89 8.01
N HIS A 48 -14.54 5.28 6.85
CA HIS A 48 -13.86 4.00 6.77
C HIS A 48 -12.97 3.89 5.54
N TRP A 49 -11.93 3.04 5.68
CA TRP A 49 -10.98 2.67 4.63
C TRP A 49 -10.69 1.18 4.74
N THR A 50 -10.85 0.46 3.63
CA THR A 50 -10.51 -0.97 3.53
C THR A 50 -9.31 -1.15 2.62
N TYR A 51 -8.35 -1.95 3.07
CA TYR A 51 -7.10 -2.23 2.37
C TYR A 51 -6.94 -3.72 2.13
N GLU A 52 -6.44 -4.07 0.95
CA GLU A 52 -5.79 -5.34 0.71
C GLU A 52 -4.35 -5.27 1.26
N VAL A 53 -3.97 -6.24 2.08
CA VAL A 53 -2.62 -6.38 2.64
C VAL A 53 -1.92 -7.51 1.91
N ARG A 54 -0.77 -7.19 1.29
CA ARG A 54 0.02 -8.13 0.51
C ARG A 54 1.40 -8.32 1.12
N ASP A 55 1.86 -9.55 1.13
CA ASP A 55 3.26 -9.89 1.39
C ASP A 55 4.02 -9.87 0.07
N GLU A 56 4.93 -8.92 -0.08
CA GLU A 56 5.72 -8.74 -1.31
C GLU A 56 6.88 -9.76 -1.42
N ILE A 57 7.18 -10.51 -0.35
CA ILE A 57 8.17 -11.59 -0.40
C ILE A 57 7.58 -12.81 -1.10
N SER A 58 6.36 -13.18 -0.75
CA SER A 58 5.65 -14.31 -1.35
C SER A 58 4.77 -13.91 -2.54
N GLY A 59 4.48 -12.62 -2.72
CA GLY A 59 3.55 -12.11 -3.74
C GLY A 59 2.08 -12.40 -3.44
N THR A 60 1.73 -12.84 -2.22
CA THR A 60 0.36 -13.26 -1.86
C THR A 60 -0.40 -12.21 -1.06
N VAL A 61 -1.71 -12.14 -1.27
CA VAL A 61 -2.62 -11.38 -0.39
C VAL A 61 -2.75 -12.15 0.92
N ARG A 62 -2.41 -11.48 2.04
CA ARG A 62 -2.47 -12.06 3.38
C ARG A 62 -3.80 -11.81 4.07
N ALA A 63 -4.37 -10.63 3.88
CA ALA A 63 -5.55 -10.20 4.61
C ALA A 63 -6.21 -8.99 3.94
N ASN A 64 -7.46 -8.73 4.37
CA ASN A 64 -8.11 -7.43 4.20
C ASN A 64 -8.14 -6.72 5.56
N ARG A 65 -7.82 -5.43 5.58
CA ARG A 65 -7.87 -4.60 6.78
C ARG A 65 -8.87 -3.47 6.59
N THR A 66 -9.91 -3.45 7.42
CA THR A 66 -10.89 -2.36 7.49
C THR A 66 -10.62 -1.51 8.71
N ASN A 67 -10.51 -0.19 8.51
CA ASN A 67 -10.38 0.83 9.53
C ASN A 67 -11.65 1.67 9.54
N VAL A 68 -12.24 1.89 10.72
CA VAL A 68 -13.45 2.72 10.89
C VAL A 68 -13.19 3.74 11.98
N VAL A 69 -13.39 5.01 11.70
CA VAL A 69 -13.29 6.08 12.71
C VAL A 69 -14.40 5.87 13.74
N ALA A 70 -14.01 5.66 14.98
CA ALA A 70 -14.93 5.49 16.12
C ALA A 70 -15.22 6.82 16.80
N GLU A 71 -14.18 7.65 16.98
CA GLU A 71 -14.27 8.94 17.69
C GLU A 71 -13.23 9.92 17.15
N VAL A 72 -13.58 11.19 17.16
CA VAL A 72 -12.67 12.30 16.81
C VAL A 72 -12.78 13.37 17.91
N THR A 73 -11.63 13.69 18.48
CA THR A 73 -11.47 14.77 19.47
C THR A 73 -10.62 15.90 18.89
N PRO A 74 -10.45 17.03 19.56
CA PRO A 74 -9.54 18.09 19.10
C PRO A 74 -8.08 17.63 18.91
N THR A 75 -7.63 16.59 19.63
CA THR A 75 -6.24 16.13 19.63
C THR A 75 -6.04 14.75 19.04
N GLU A 76 -7.06 13.91 19.00
CA GLU A 76 -6.93 12.47 18.67
C GLU A 76 -8.06 11.97 17.76
N ILE A 77 -7.76 10.90 17.06
CA ILE A 77 -8.68 10.12 16.22
C ILE A 77 -8.58 8.66 16.68
N SER A 78 -9.69 8.13 17.22
CA SER A 78 -9.80 6.70 17.56
C SER A 78 -10.34 5.92 16.36
N VAL A 79 -9.60 4.89 15.93
CA VAL A 79 -9.94 4.07 14.78
C VAL A 79 -10.06 2.61 15.20
N ARG A 80 -11.25 2.04 15.02
CA ARG A 80 -11.43 0.60 15.15
C ARG A 80 -10.92 -0.07 13.88
N PHE A 81 -10.06 -1.06 14.04
CA PHE A 81 -9.60 -1.86 12.91
C PHE A 81 -10.08 -3.31 13.04
N LYS A 82 -10.29 -3.96 11.89
CA LYS A 82 -10.54 -5.38 11.74
C LYS A 82 -9.67 -5.92 10.62
N VAL A 83 -8.99 -7.03 10.87
CA VAL A 83 -8.17 -7.75 9.88
C VAL A 83 -8.82 -9.10 9.63
N GLU A 84 -9.17 -9.37 8.38
CA GLU A 84 -9.79 -10.63 7.93
C GLU A 84 -8.83 -11.35 6.99
N GLY A 85 -8.64 -12.64 7.22
CA GLY A 85 -7.62 -13.47 6.58
C GLY A 85 -6.39 -13.64 7.48
N GLY A 86 -5.66 -14.75 7.33
CA GLY A 86 -4.55 -15.08 8.21
C GLY A 86 -4.98 -15.24 9.68
N ASN A 87 -4.31 -14.54 10.57
CA ASN A 87 -4.72 -14.46 11.97
C ASN A 87 -5.71 -13.29 12.11
N ASN A 88 -7.00 -13.60 12.14
CA ASN A 88 -8.04 -12.59 12.37
C ASN A 88 -7.70 -11.79 13.62
N ASN A 89 -7.66 -10.47 13.48
CA ASN A 89 -7.30 -9.55 14.55
C ASN A 89 -8.16 -8.30 14.47
N GLU A 90 -8.57 -7.79 15.62
CA GLU A 90 -9.32 -6.54 15.72
C GLU A 90 -8.87 -5.74 16.94
N GLY A 91 -9.09 -4.44 16.93
CA GLY A 91 -8.71 -3.58 18.04
C GLY A 91 -8.99 -2.11 17.74
N ILE A 92 -8.41 -1.26 18.58
CA ILE A 92 -8.48 0.19 18.46
C ILE A 92 -7.06 0.73 18.38
N ASN A 93 -6.84 1.56 17.36
CA ASN A 93 -5.69 2.42 17.25
C ASN A 93 -6.09 3.86 17.60
N VAL A 94 -5.25 4.57 18.32
CA VAL A 94 -5.40 6.00 18.57
C VAL A 94 -4.30 6.73 17.81
N TYR A 95 -4.71 7.71 17.01
CA TYR A 95 -3.82 8.58 16.24
C TYR A 95 -3.94 10.02 16.75
N ASP A 96 -2.89 10.82 16.58
CA ASP A 96 -3.01 12.27 16.66
C ASP A 96 -3.68 12.83 15.39
N ARG A 97 -3.94 14.15 15.35
CA ARG A 97 -4.62 14.82 14.22
C ARG A 97 -3.78 14.85 12.94
N SER A 98 -2.53 14.42 12.99
CA SER A 98 -1.62 14.27 11.86
C SER A 98 -1.43 12.80 11.46
N TRP A 99 -2.30 11.91 11.91
CA TRP A 99 -2.24 10.47 11.65
C TRP A 99 -0.97 9.77 12.16
N ASN A 100 -0.24 10.35 13.13
CA ASN A 100 0.76 9.59 13.85
C ASN A 100 0.08 8.65 14.85
N LEU A 101 0.55 7.41 14.94
CA LEU A 101 0.04 6.45 15.90
C LEU A 101 0.53 6.80 17.31
N VAL A 102 -0.40 6.89 18.26
CA VAL A 102 -0.16 7.18 19.68
C VAL A 102 -0.35 5.93 20.55
N ASP A 103 -1.39 5.15 20.26
CA ASP A 103 -1.68 3.90 20.99
C ASP A 103 -2.17 2.82 20.01
N SER A 104 -1.62 1.63 20.14
CA SER A 104 -2.04 0.39 19.45
C SER A 104 -1.75 -0.78 20.38
N ARG A 105 -2.62 -0.95 21.38
CA ARG A 105 -2.39 -1.91 22.49
C ARG A 105 -1.85 -3.25 22.02
N PRO A 106 -0.84 -3.78 22.69
CA PRO A 106 -0.25 -3.31 23.96
C PRO A 106 0.81 -2.21 23.82
N TRP A 107 1.03 -1.64 22.64
CA TRP A 107 2.06 -0.64 22.37
C TRP A 107 1.57 0.78 22.55
N ARG A 108 2.35 1.60 23.27
CA ARG A 108 2.19 3.05 23.37
C ARG A 108 3.40 3.75 22.77
N PHE A 109 3.16 4.85 22.07
CA PHE A 109 4.17 5.63 21.37
C PHE A 109 4.24 7.03 22.00
N SER A 110 5.45 7.48 22.36
CA SER A 110 5.65 8.79 22.99
C SER A 110 6.76 9.58 22.29
N PRO A 111 6.47 10.78 21.76
CA PRO A 111 5.16 11.44 21.74
C PRO A 111 4.14 10.75 20.82
N ASN A 112 4.60 10.11 19.74
CA ASN A 112 3.86 9.32 18.75
C ASN A 112 4.85 8.50 17.92
N ASP A 113 4.40 7.74 16.91
CA ASP A 113 5.28 6.85 16.13
C ASP A 113 6.07 7.55 15.02
N GLY A 114 5.78 8.82 14.73
CA GLY A 114 6.44 9.63 13.70
C GLY A 114 6.04 9.29 12.26
N SER A 115 5.08 8.39 12.05
CA SER A 115 4.64 7.96 10.72
C SER A 115 3.57 8.85 10.07
N GLY A 116 3.16 9.91 10.76
CA GLY A 116 2.06 10.78 10.35
C GLY A 116 2.40 11.76 9.24
N ILE A 117 1.40 12.54 8.89
CA ILE A 117 1.41 13.46 7.75
C ILE A 117 1.57 14.89 8.28
N ARG A 118 2.68 15.55 7.98
CA ARG A 118 2.94 16.94 8.41
C ARG A 118 2.47 17.94 7.36
N THR A 119 1.21 18.32 7.43
CA THR A 119 0.64 19.38 6.57
C THR A 119 1.20 20.79 6.90
N PRO A 120 1.19 21.75 5.94
CA PRO A 120 0.91 21.53 4.52
C PRO A 120 1.99 20.69 3.85
N LEU A 121 1.61 19.88 2.85
CA LEU A 121 2.55 19.05 2.10
C LEU A 121 3.06 19.81 0.88
N GLU A 122 4.38 19.78 0.70
CA GLU A 122 5.09 20.36 -0.46
C GLU A 122 6.20 19.41 -0.87
N VAL A 123 6.41 19.24 -2.17
CA VAL A 123 7.51 18.42 -2.69
C VAL A 123 8.86 18.97 -2.19
N GLY A 124 9.67 18.10 -1.65
CA GLY A 124 10.96 18.45 -1.03
C GLY A 124 10.88 18.68 0.49
N LYS A 125 9.69 18.87 1.07
CA LYS A 125 9.53 19.01 2.53
C LYS A 125 10.07 17.78 3.25
N THR A 126 10.88 18.02 4.29
CA THR A 126 11.51 16.96 5.08
C THR A 126 11.30 17.24 6.57
N TRP A 127 11.10 16.19 7.36
CA TRP A 127 11.04 16.30 8.82
C TRP A 127 11.68 15.10 9.50
N LYS A 128 12.24 15.34 10.68
CA LYS A 128 12.79 14.32 11.56
C LYS A 128 11.80 13.99 12.68
N PHE A 129 11.88 12.78 13.19
CA PHE A 129 11.12 12.37 14.36
C PHE A 129 11.95 11.47 15.27
N GLN A 130 11.58 11.45 16.54
CA GLN A 130 12.08 10.52 17.56
C GLN A 130 10.88 10.06 18.39
N SER A 131 10.89 8.80 18.78
CA SER A 131 9.79 8.18 19.49
C SER A 131 10.30 7.07 20.42
N SER A 132 9.59 6.86 21.52
CA SER A 132 9.74 5.68 22.37
C SER A 132 8.46 4.85 22.30
N ASN A 133 8.60 3.56 21.98
CA ASN A 133 7.48 2.62 21.95
C ASN A 133 7.61 1.72 23.17
N VAL A 134 6.60 1.71 24.01
CA VAL A 134 6.56 0.88 25.24
C VAL A 134 5.43 -0.14 25.12
N ASN A 135 5.77 -1.41 25.30
CA ASN A 135 4.78 -2.45 25.43
C ASN A 135 4.27 -2.48 26.86
N SER A 136 3.01 -2.11 27.08
CA SER A 136 2.39 -2.00 28.41
C SER A 136 2.20 -3.36 29.12
N ALA A 137 2.27 -4.48 28.38
CA ALA A 137 2.11 -5.81 28.97
C ALA A 137 3.40 -6.35 29.62
N ASN A 138 4.57 -5.93 29.12
CA ASN A 138 5.86 -6.50 29.60
C ASN A 138 6.99 -5.48 29.74
N GLY A 139 6.72 -4.17 29.53
CA GLY A 139 7.71 -3.10 29.65
C GLY A 139 8.77 -3.06 28.55
N ASN A 140 8.69 -3.93 27.53
CA ASN A 140 9.64 -3.92 26.43
C ASN A 140 9.60 -2.57 25.70
N THR A 141 10.76 -1.92 25.59
CA THR A 141 10.86 -0.55 25.08
C THR A 141 11.78 -0.48 23.88
N TRP A 142 11.33 0.24 22.84
CA TRP A 142 12.10 0.52 21.63
C TRP A 142 12.18 2.02 21.40
N LYS A 143 13.35 2.50 21.04
CA LYS A 143 13.54 3.87 20.58
C LYS A 143 13.55 3.89 19.06
N ARG A 144 12.80 4.82 18.48
CA ARG A 144 12.76 5.10 17.03
C ARG A 144 13.38 6.46 16.74
N SER A 145 14.13 6.53 15.66
CA SER A 145 14.64 7.80 15.12
C SER A 145 14.68 7.73 13.61
N GLY A 146 14.10 8.72 12.95
CA GLY A 146 13.97 8.70 11.51
C GLY A 146 13.68 10.04 10.86
N THR A 147 13.50 9.97 9.56
CA THR A 147 13.22 11.11 8.69
C THR A 147 12.17 10.72 7.66
N SER A 148 11.28 11.66 7.39
CA SER A 148 10.31 11.58 6.28
C SER A 148 10.56 12.70 5.29
N LYS A 149 10.31 12.44 4.01
CA LYS A 149 10.44 13.41 2.92
C LYS A 149 9.30 13.25 1.92
N VAL A 150 8.70 14.34 1.50
CA VAL A 150 7.79 14.38 0.35
C VAL A 150 8.64 14.37 -0.92
N VAL A 151 8.60 13.29 -1.68
CA VAL A 151 9.46 13.10 -2.85
C VAL A 151 8.79 13.46 -4.17
N GLY A 152 7.46 13.54 -4.20
CA GLY A 152 6.72 13.87 -5.42
C GLY A 152 5.22 13.95 -5.20
N GLN A 153 4.53 14.33 -6.28
CA GLN A 153 3.09 14.18 -6.46
C GLN A 153 2.87 13.25 -7.63
N GLU A 154 1.94 12.32 -7.50
CA GLU A 154 1.58 11.40 -8.58
C GLU A 154 0.13 10.93 -8.45
N THR A 155 -0.47 10.62 -9.60
CA THR A 155 -1.79 10.02 -9.66
C THR A 155 -1.68 8.52 -9.40
N VAL A 156 -2.44 8.01 -8.42
CA VAL A 156 -2.48 6.59 -8.07
C VAL A 156 -3.88 6.04 -8.31
N THR A 157 -3.96 4.97 -9.10
CA THR A 157 -5.20 4.21 -9.32
C THR A 157 -5.19 2.95 -8.47
N THR A 158 -6.25 2.74 -7.70
CA THR A 158 -6.50 1.56 -6.86
C THR A 158 -7.88 0.97 -7.19
N LYS A 159 -8.26 -0.12 -6.55
CA LYS A 159 -9.63 -0.67 -6.66
C LYS A 159 -10.70 0.32 -6.17
N ALA A 160 -10.34 1.25 -5.27
CA ALA A 160 -11.25 2.26 -4.71
C ALA A 160 -11.47 3.47 -5.64
N GLY A 161 -10.58 3.70 -6.60
CA GLY A 161 -10.63 4.83 -7.53
C GLY A 161 -9.25 5.38 -7.89
N THR A 162 -9.24 6.56 -8.49
CA THR A 162 -8.03 7.28 -8.90
C THR A 162 -7.87 8.55 -8.06
N PHE A 163 -6.66 8.78 -7.53
CA PHE A 163 -6.39 9.81 -6.53
C PHE A 163 -5.13 10.58 -6.89
N GLU A 164 -5.19 11.91 -6.74
CA GLU A 164 -4.00 12.75 -6.69
C GLU A 164 -3.35 12.61 -5.32
N THR A 165 -2.07 12.24 -5.28
CA THR A 165 -1.38 11.90 -4.04
C THR A 165 -0.05 12.63 -3.89
N PHE A 166 0.36 12.81 -2.62
CA PHE A 166 1.74 13.09 -2.25
C PHE A 166 2.43 11.78 -1.89
N LYS A 167 3.57 11.51 -2.53
CA LYS A 167 4.44 10.40 -2.19
C LYS A 167 5.41 10.81 -1.10
N ILE A 168 5.37 10.12 0.03
CA ILE A 168 6.20 10.37 1.20
C ILE A 168 7.08 9.14 1.43
N GLU A 169 8.39 9.35 1.46
CA GLU A 169 9.36 8.33 1.85
C GLU A 169 9.76 8.55 3.30
N THR A 170 9.71 7.48 4.10
CA THR A 170 10.12 7.49 5.50
C THR A 170 11.19 6.42 5.72
N SER A 171 12.25 6.78 6.42
CA SER A 171 13.31 5.87 6.83
C SER A 171 13.61 6.08 8.32
N PHE A 172 13.64 5.00 9.09
CA PHE A 172 13.96 5.06 10.52
C PHE A 172 14.64 3.80 11.02
N THR A 173 15.31 3.95 12.17
CA THR A 173 15.80 2.82 12.95
C THR A 173 14.96 2.67 14.20
N ALA A 174 14.68 1.42 14.58
CA ALA A 174 14.10 1.06 15.86
C ALA A 174 15.11 0.20 16.63
N GLN A 175 15.48 0.59 17.84
CA GLN A 175 16.46 -0.10 18.67
C GLN A 175 15.83 -0.46 20.03
N ASN A 176 15.99 -1.71 20.42
CA ASN A 176 15.53 -2.16 21.72
C ASN A 176 16.38 -1.52 22.84
N VAL A 177 15.71 -1.00 23.89
CA VAL A 177 16.40 -0.30 24.99
C VAL A 177 17.15 -1.28 25.89
N ASN A 178 16.57 -2.45 26.14
CA ASN A 178 17.13 -3.46 27.04
C ASN A 178 18.20 -4.33 26.36
N ASP A 179 18.12 -4.45 25.03
CA ASP A 179 19.08 -5.20 24.22
C ASP A 179 19.42 -4.37 22.96
N PRO A 180 20.43 -3.49 23.03
CA PRO A 180 20.82 -2.62 21.90
C PRO A 180 21.32 -3.36 20.66
N THR A 181 21.62 -4.67 20.75
CA THR A 181 21.98 -5.49 19.58
C THR A 181 20.75 -5.75 18.68
N ARG A 182 19.54 -5.69 19.25
CA ARG A 182 18.29 -5.81 18.51
C ARG A 182 17.93 -4.48 17.88
N LYS A 183 18.19 -4.37 16.60
CA LYS A 183 17.96 -3.17 15.79
C LYS A 183 17.25 -3.52 14.49
N ASP A 184 16.18 -2.79 14.19
CA ASP A 184 15.46 -2.85 12.93
C ASP A 184 15.72 -1.57 12.12
N GLU A 185 15.89 -1.73 10.82
CA GLU A 185 15.92 -0.67 9.83
C GLU A 185 14.64 -0.76 9.02
N VAL A 186 13.87 0.33 9.01
CA VAL A 186 12.57 0.38 8.35
C VAL A 186 12.57 1.46 7.30
N THR A 187 12.11 1.10 6.10
CA THR A 187 11.82 2.04 5.02
C THR A 187 10.37 1.86 4.60
N SER A 188 9.68 2.97 4.36
CA SER A 188 8.31 2.94 3.86
C SER A 188 8.05 4.03 2.83
N GLN A 189 7.09 3.77 1.94
CA GLN A 189 6.54 4.76 1.03
C GLN A 189 5.05 4.85 1.28
N THR A 190 4.55 6.07 1.39
CA THR A 190 3.13 6.36 1.63
C THR A 190 2.63 7.28 0.54
N TRP A 191 1.54 6.90 -0.12
CA TRP A 191 0.80 7.72 -1.08
C TRP A 191 -0.43 8.27 -0.36
N TYR A 192 -0.32 9.52 0.08
CA TYR A 192 -1.37 10.21 0.81
C TYR A 192 -2.23 11.03 -0.14
N ALA A 193 -3.54 10.84 -0.09
CA ALA A 193 -4.53 11.58 -0.86
C ALA A 193 -5.25 12.62 0.03
N PRO A 194 -4.99 13.92 -0.16
CA PRO A 194 -5.66 14.96 0.64
C PRO A 194 -7.18 14.94 0.54
N ALA A 195 -7.72 14.58 -0.61
CA ALA A 195 -9.16 14.51 -0.84
C ALA A 195 -9.92 13.57 0.09
N ILE A 196 -9.25 12.56 0.65
CA ILE A 196 -9.84 11.60 1.59
C ILE A 196 -9.13 11.60 2.94
N ASP A 197 -8.23 12.58 3.17
CA ASP A 197 -7.38 12.71 4.37
C ASP A 197 -6.74 11.38 4.82
N HIS A 198 -6.33 10.55 3.83
CA HIS A 198 -5.74 9.24 4.16
C HIS A 198 -4.82 8.74 3.05
N TRP A 199 -4.02 7.71 3.33
CA TRP A 199 -3.20 7.06 2.32
C TRP A 199 -4.03 6.09 1.48
N VAL A 200 -3.77 6.05 0.18
CA VAL A 200 -4.37 5.11 -0.77
C VAL A 200 -3.48 3.90 -1.02
N LYS A 201 -2.18 4.06 -0.75
CA LYS A 201 -1.18 2.99 -0.83
C LYS A 201 -0.07 3.22 0.18
N ARG A 202 0.46 2.15 0.74
CA ARG A 202 1.64 2.18 1.61
C ARG A 202 2.46 0.91 1.39
N THR A 203 3.78 1.05 1.31
CA THR A 203 4.71 -0.07 1.34
C THR A 203 5.61 0.06 2.55
N SER A 204 6.07 -1.07 3.10
CA SER A 204 6.98 -1.10 4.23
C SER A 204 7.94 -2.26 4.12
N VAL A 205 9.22 -1.98 4.33
CA VAL A 205 10.31 -2.97 4.35
C VAL A 205 11.00 -2.90 5.70
N VAL A 206 11.10 -4.01 6.39
CA VAL A 206 11.82 -4.15 7.67
C VAL A 206 13.02 -5.06 7.48
N ARG A 207 14.18 -4.60 7.93
CA ARG A 207 15.42 -5.39 8.00
C ARG A 207 15.95 -5.43 9.43
N SER A 208 16.32 -6.62 9.89
CA SER A 208 17.05 -6.84 11.13
C SER A 208 18.39 -7.48 10.78
N ASP A 209 19.51 -6.93 11.27
CA ASP A 209 20.87 -7.41 10.96
C ASP A 209 21.12 -7.56 9.44
N LYS A 210 20.63 -6.60 8.66
CA LYS A 210 20.65 -6.59 7.17
C LYS A 210 19.79 -7.66 6.49
N HIS A 211 19.18 -8.58 7.23
CA HIS A 211 18.27 -9.58 6.69
C HIS A 211 16.86 -9.02 6.53
N LEU A 212 16.26 -9.28 5.38
CA LEU A 212 14.86 -8.92 5.13
C LEU A 212 13.95 -9.73 6.06
N ARG A 213 13.14 -9.04 6.87
CA ARG A 213 12.16 -9.62 7.79
C ARG A 213 10.75 -9.50 7.26
N GLU A 214 10.42 -8.31 6.76
CA GLU A 214 9.09 -8.02 6.23
C GLU A 214 9.21 -7.15 4.98
N ASN A 215 8.33 -7.40 4.03
CA ASN A 215 8.08 -6.56 2.88
C ASN A 215 6.59 -6.63 2.57
N ASN A 216 5.86 -5.61 2.99
CA ASN A 216 4.41 -5.59 2.91
C ASN A 216 3.93 -4.37 2.12
N SER A 217 2.80 -4.53 1.43
CA SER A 217 2.06 -3.41 0.86
C SER A 217 0.61 -3.41 1.35
N LEU A 218 0.05 -2.22 1.44
CA LEU A 218 -1.37 -1.97 1.65
C LEU A 218 -1.87 -1.15 0.47
N GLU A 219 -2.98 -1.56 -0.15
CA GLU A 219 -3.63 -0.83 -1.22
C GLU A 219 -5.11 -0.66 -0.93
N LEU A 220 -5.61 0.57 -1.07
CA LEU A 220 -7.00 0.93 -0.79
C LEU A 220 -7.93 0.23 -1.78
N THR A 221 -8.90 -0.52 -1.27
CA THR A 221 -9.92 -1.23 -2.07
C THR A 221 -11.30 -0.60 -1.95
N GLU A 222 -11.56 0.08 -0.83
CA GLU A 222 -12.83 0.73 -0.54
C GLU A 222 -12.63 1.85 0.48
N TYR A 223 -13.41 2.91 0.38
CA TYR A 223 -13.51 3.96 1.38
C TYR A 223 -14.89 4.60 1.32
N GLY A 224 -15.27 5.26 2.40
CA GLY A 224 -16.54 5.99 2.42
C GLY A 224 -16.82 6.65 3.74
N ARG A 225 -17.89 7.44 3.72
CA ARG A 225 -18.46 8.13 4.88
C ARG A 225 -19.82 7.53 5.18
N LYS A 226 -20.04 7.16 6.44
CA LYS A 226 -21.38 6.74 6.85
C LYS A 226 -22.31 7.95 6.77
N GLN A 227 -23.37 7.80 5.98
CA GLN A 227 -24.46 8.77 5.89
C GLN A 227 -25.31 8.78 7.16
#